data_cf378eb592431ca6c3715dbacdabd589
#
_entry.id   cf378eb592431ca6c3715dbacdabd589
#
_cell.length_a   1.000
_cell.length_b   1.000
_cell.length_c   1.000
_cell.angle_alpha   90.00
_cell.angle_beta   90.00
_cell.angle_gamma   90.00
#
_symmetry.space_group_name_H-M   'P 1'
#
loop_
_entity.id
_entity.type
_entity.pdbx_description
1 polymer ?
#
loop_
_entity_poly.entity_id
_entity_poly.type
_entity_poly.pdbx_seq_one_letter_code
_entity_poly.pdbx_strand_id
1 'polypeptide(L)'
;SDWPRDPFTVHEENGYFLGRGTADDKAMASIFVANLLQYKQQRFRPTRDIILALTSDEESGDANGAEWLVKEHRDLVDAAYAINEGGGGTLEGSGMNVKPLFNSIQAAEKVYQDFTFTATNPGGHSSVPRPDNAIYELADALARIARFSFPVALNPTTRAFFEQTAKVEKPEIAAAMRAIVANPDDATAAAFLSRDPRYASMLRTTCVATRLAGGHAYNALPQKATANVNCRMLPTSSSAEVRATLTRVVADTGIKITNTQATEPDFPKSTLPVDPGLLAATTDITHSMFGDIPVVPTMSTGATDSHYFRAVGIPAYGVSGIFSLPGETNAHGRDEKLRVKSYYDGLEFLDQLVRRITTAVQP
;
A
#
# COMPACT_ATOMS: atom_id res chain seq x y z
N SER A 1 -6.06 -18.88 20.82
CA SER A 1 -5.23 -17.76 20.36
C SER A 1 -3.81 -18.25 20.18
N ASP A 2 -3.17 -17.94 19.08
CA ASP A 2 -1.76 -18.26 18.78
C ASP A 2 -0.79 -17.15 19.20
N TRP A 3 -1.30 -16.13 19.86
CA TRP A 3 -0.48 -15.11 20.47
C TRP A 3 0.06 -15.59 21.83
N PRO A 4 1.33 -15.28 22.19
CA PRO A 4 1.90 -15.65 23.48
C PRO A 4 1.31 -14.85 24.64
N ARG A 5 0.57 -13.77 24.35
CA ARG A 5 -0.11 -12.89 25.31
C ARG A 5 -1.46 -12.45 24.75
N ASP A 6 -2.29 -11.80 25.57
CA ASP A 6 -3.54 -11.21 25.10
C ASP A 6 -3.25 -10.11 24.08
N PRO A 7 -3.66 -10.26 22.81
CA PRO A 7 -3.39 -9.28 21.74
C PRO A 7 -4.14 -7.96 21.92
N PHE A 8 -5.19 -7.93 22.74
CA PHE A 8 -6.03 -6.74 22.95
C PHE A 8 -5.63 -5.91 24.16
N THR A 9 -4.63 -6.36 24.90
CA THR A 9 -3.99 -5.58 25.97
C THR A 9 -2.62 -5.12 25.50
N VAL A 10 -2.39 -3.79 25.52
CA VAL A 10 -1.08 -3.23 25.17
C VAL A 10 -0.09 -3.50 26.29
N HIS A 11 1.05 -4.06 25.94
CA HIS A 11 2.17 -4.29 26.82
C HIS A 11 3.38 -3.46 26.38
N GLU A 12 4.06 -2.84 27.33
CA GLU A 12 5.34 -2.21 27.06
C GLU A 12 6.46 -3.15 27.51
N GLU A 13 7.32 -3.55 26.56
CA GLU A 13 8.41 -4.46 26.83
C GLU A 13 9.59 -4.17 25.89
N ASN A 14 10.81 -4.12 26.45
CA ASN A 14 12.04 -3.92 25.67
C ASN A 14 12.03 -2.69 24.73
N GLY A 15 11.33 -1.64 25.10
CA GLY A 15 11.21 -0.40 24.31
C GLY A 15 10.19 -0.46 23.18
N TYR A 16 9.28 -1.45 23.22
CA TYR A 16 8.18 -1.59 22.27
C TYR A 16 6.83 -1.64 22.98
N PHE A 17 5.82 -1.08 22.36
CA PHE A 17 4.42 -1.40 22.59
C PHE A 17 4.06 -2.64 21.78
N LEU A 18 3.53 -3.67 22.44
CA LEU A 18 3.09 -4.92 21.83
C LEU A 18 1.58 -5.09 21.99
N GLY A 19 0.92 -5.48 20.91
CA GLY A 19 -0.53 -5.71 20.88
C GLY A 19 -1.09 -5.55 19.47
N ARG A 20 -2.29 -6.06 19.21
CA ARG A 20 -2.95 -5.91 17.91
C ARG A 20 -3.31 -4.44 17.65
N GLY A 21 -2.85 -3.91 16.51
CA GLY A 21 -3.09 -2.53 16.10
C GLY A 21 -2.10 -1.53 16.71
N THR A 22 -1.03 -1.99 17.38
CA THR A 22 -0.01 -1.07 17.89
C THR A 22 0.78 -0.38 16.77
N ALA A 23 0.86 -1.00 15.61
CA ALA A 23 1.48 -0.42 14.42
C ALA A 23 0.46 -0.11 13.31
N ASP A 24 -0.63 -0.90 13.23
CA ASP A 24 -1.61 -0.85 12.15
C ASP A 24 -3.07 -0.95 12.68
N ASP A 25 -3.79 0.23 12.90
CA ASP A 25 -3.19 1.54 13.13
C ASP A 25 -3.90 2.29 14.29
N LYS A 26 -3.98 1.66 15.46
CA LYS A 26 -4.46 2.36 16.67
C LYS A 26 -3.46 3.40 17.17
N ALA A 27 -2.19 3.31 16.76
CA ALA A 27 -1.18 4.29 17.12
C ALA A 27 -1.57 5.68 16.59
N MET A 28 -1.78 5.85 15.28
CA MET A 28 -2.15 7.15 14.72
C MET A 28 -3.53 7.60 15.20
N ALA A 29 -4.51 6.70 15.30
CA ALA A 29 -5.82 7.03 15.87
C ALA A 29 -5.70 7.63 17.27
N SER A 30 -4.91 7.02 18.15
CA SER A 30 -4.69 7.54 19.51
C SER A 30 -3.90 8.86 19.54
N ILE A 31 -2.93 9.03 18.64
CA ILE A 31 -2.16 10.27 18.47
C ILE A 31 -3.09 11.42 18.03
N PHE A 32 -3.95 11.21 17.05
CA PHE A 32 -4.90 12.24 16.60
C PHE A 32 -5.84 12.69 17.73
N VAL A 33 -6.38 11.73 18.48
CA VAL A 33 -7.24 12.04 19.65
C VAL A 33 -6.45 12.81 20.71
N ALA A 34 -5.24 12.37 21.07
CA ALA A 34 -4.40 13.01 22.07
C ALA A 34 -4.06 14.46 21.66
N ASN A 35 -3.68 14.69 20.42
CA ASN A 35 -3.35 16.03 19.91
C ASN A 35 -4.58 16.96 19.93
N LEU A 36 -5.76 16.48 19.55
CA LEU A 36 -7.00 17.28 19.65
C LEU A 36 -7.35 17.64 21.09
N LEU A 37 -7.18 16.73 22.04
CA LEU A 37 -7.36 17.02 23.46
C LEU A 37 -6.37 18.08 23.93
N GLN A 38 -5.12 18.00 23.51
CA GLN A 38 -4.09 18.98 23.80
C GLN A 38 -4.41 20.35 23.20
N TYR A 39 -4.88 20.41 21.95
CA TYR A 39 -5.31 21.67 21.30
C TYR A 39 -6.42 22.34 22.10
N LYS A 40 -7.41 21.58 22.56
CA LYS A 40 -8.49 22.10 23.39
C LYS A 40 -7.97 22.65 24.73
N GLN A 41 -7.09 21.90 25.40
CA GLN A 41 -6.50 22.32 26.69
C GLN A 41 -5.67 23.60 26.56
N GLN A 42 -4.87 23.70 25.49
CA GLN A 42 -4.00 24.84 25.19
C GLN A 42 -4.77 26.02 24.56
N ARG A 43 -6.07 25.85 24.29
CA ARG A 43 -6.89 26.84 23.58
C ARG A 43 -6.32 27.24 22.22
N PHE A 44 -5.71 26.28 21.51
CA PHE A 44 -5.21 26.49 20.17
C PHE A 44 -6.34 26.95 19.24
N ARG A 45 -6.06 27.92 18.37
CA ARG A 45 -7.02 28.51 17.43
C ARG A 45 -6.51 28.35 16.02
N PRO A 46 -6.85 27.24 15.32
CA PRO A 46 -6.53 27.09 13.91
C PRO A 46 -7.30 28.09 13.05
N THR A 47 -6.77 28.41 11.88
CA THR A 47 -7.46 29.23 10.87
C THR A 47 -8.26 28.40 9.88
N ARG A 48 -8.22 27.08 10.01
CA ARG A 48 -9.00 26.09 9.24
C ARG A 48 -9.66 25.13 10.22
N ASP A 49 -10.77 24.56 9.81
CA ASP A 49 -11.40 23.49 10.57
C ASP A 49 -10.53 22.22 10.54
N ILE A 50 -10.52 21.51 11.65
CA ILE A 50 -9.89 20.20 11.78
C ILE A 50 -11.00 19.17 11.97
N ILE A 51 -11.13 18.24 11.05
CA ILE A 51 -12.11 17.16 11.09
C ILE A 51 -11.37 15.89 11.50
N LEU A 52 -11.80 15.24 12.56
CA LEU A 52 -11.36 13.89 12.93
C LEU A 52 -12.45 12.89 12.53
N ALA A 53 -12.16 12.03 11.60
CA ALA A 53 -12.99 10.87 11.24
C ALA A 53 -12.29 9.60 11.74
N LEU A 54 -12.94 8.87 12.64
CA LEU A 54 -12.51 7.53 13.07
C LEU A 54 -13.49 6.53 12.47
N THR A 55 -13.02 5.75 11.56
CA THR A 55 -13.81 4.80 10.77
C THR A 55 -13.51 3.37 11.16
N SER A 56 -14.40 2.47 10.85
CA SER A 56 -14.26 1.03 11.06
C SER A 56 -14.09 0.31 9.74
N ASP A 57 -13.63 -0.95 9.81
CA ASP A 57 -13.69 -1.92 8.73
C ASP A 57 -12.73 -1.62 7.55
N GLU A 58 -11.59 -0.97 7.85
CA GLU A 58 -10.53 -0.75 6.86
C GLU A 58 -9.92 -2.06 6.38
N GLU A 59 -9.66 -2.98 7.32
CA GLU A 59 -8.82 -4.17 7.11
C GLU A 59 -9.44 -5.28 6.24
N SER A 60 -10.77 -5.36 6.17
CA SER A 60 -11.39 -6.47 5.44
C SER A 60 -12.88 -6.31 5.16
N GLY A 61 -13.46 -5.16 5.46
CA GLY A 61 -14.88 -5.07 5.61
C GLY A 61 -15.68 -4.83 4.33
N ASP A 62 -16.85 -5.42 4.30
CA ASP A 62 -17.88 -5.09 3.30
C ASP A 62 -18.64 -3.81 3.67
N ALA A 63 -18.31 -3.17 4.81
CA ALA A 63 -18.96 -1.99 5.37
C ALA A 63 -17.97 -0.91 5.80
N ASN A 64 -16.99 -0.61 4.94
CA ASN A 64 -15.94 0.35 5.20
C ASN A 64 -16.50 1.75 5.52
N GLY A 65 -16.13 2.28 6.68
CA GLY A 65 -16.66 3.54 7.20
C GLY A 65 -16.19 4.77 6.42
N ALA A 66 -14.99 4.76 5.85
CA ALA A 66 -14.51 5.86 5.02
C ALA A 66 -15.25 5.90 3.68
N GLU A 67 -15.48 4.73 3.06
CA GLU A 67 -16.32 4.62 1.86
C GLU A 67 -17.73 5.17 2.10
N TRP A 68 -18.36 4.76 3.22
CA TRP A 68 -19.68 5.23 3.60
C TRP A 68 -19.72 6.75 3.80
N LEU A 69 -18.72 7.33 4.49
CA LEU A 69 -18.64 8.77 4.70
C LEU A 69 -18.55 9.54 3.37
N VAL A 70 -17.68 9.14 2.47
CA VAL A 70 -17.50 9.87 1.19
C VAL A 70 -18.67 9.70 0.23
N LYS A 71 -19.45 8.60 0.32
CA LYS A 71 -20.60 8.35 -0.52
C LYS A 71 -21.88 8.99 0.01
N GLU A 72 -22.14 8.84 1.31
CA GLU A 72 -23.42 9.18 1.90
C GLU A 72 -23.38 10.48 2.73
N HIS A 73 -22.21 10.89 3.21
CA HIS A 73 -22.03 12.01 4.12
C HIS A 73 -20.81 12.87 3.78
N ARG A 74 -20.62 13.12 2.49
CA ARG A 74 -19.46 13.90 2.02
C ARG A 74 -19.36 15.28 2.68
N ASP A 75 -20.48 15.90 2.98
CA ASP A 75 -20.56 17.19 3.65
C ASP A 75 -19.89 17.22 5.03
N LEU A 76 -19.78 16.06 5.69
CA LEU A 76 -19.10 15.92 6.98
C LEU A 76 -17.57 15.80 6.85
N VAL A 77 -17.10 15.39 5.69
CA VAL A 77 -15.67 15.05 5.45
C VAL A 77 -15.05 15.80 4.29
N ASP A 78 -15.78 16.76 3.69
CA ASP A 78 -15.24 17.57 2.60
C ASP A 78 -14.12 18.48 3.13
N ALA A 79 -12.91 18.31 2.60
CA ALA A 79 -11.71 18.96 3.10
C ALA A 79 -10.76 19.30 1.95
N ALA A 80 -9.85 20.24 2.18
CA ALA A 80 -8.80 20.57 1.23
C ALA A 80 -7.87 19.38 0.95
N TYR A 81 -7.60 18.58 1.98
CA TYR A 81 -6.96 17.26 1.93
C TYR A 81 -7.12 16.52 3.26
N ALA A 82 -6.86 15.22 3.24
CA ALA A 82 -6.87 14.36 4.42
C ALA A 82 -5.45 13.87 4.75
N ILE A 83 -5.17 13.70 6.05
CA ILE A 83 -4.03 12.94 6.56
C ILE A 83 -4.58 11.62 7.10
N ASN A 84 -4.04 10.54 6.61
CA ASN A 84 -4.44 9.17 6.95
C ASN A 84 -3.22 8.34 7.33
N GLU A 85 -3.43 7.08 7.61
CA GLU A 85 -2.37 6.09 7.84
C GLU A 85 -1.37 6.03 6.68
N GLY A 86 -0.23 5.40 6.93
CA GLY A 86 0.86 5.26 5.97
C GLY A 86 1.92 6.35 6.09
N GLY A 87 2.90 6.31 5.18
CA GLY A 87 4.08 7.16 5.30
C GLY A 87 4.94 6.78 6.50
N GLY A 88 5.53 7.80 7.12
CA GLY A 88 6.44 7.61 8.25
C GLY A 88 7.89 7.37 7.86
N GLY A 89 8.74 7.14 8.85
CA GLY A 89 10.18 7.10 8.66
C GLY A 89 10.77 5.69 8.58
N THR A 90 11.81 5.57 7.78
CA THR A 90 12.65 4.38 7.73
C THR A 90 13.87 4.56 8.62
N LEU A 91 14.14 3.56 9.45
CA LEU A 91 15.36 3.46 10.24
C LEU A 91 16.38 2.56 9.52
N GLU A 92 17.65 2.83 9.76
CA GLU A 92 18.75 1.90 9.46
C GLU A 92 19.49 1.51 10.75
N GLY A 93 20.08 0.30 10.75
CA GLY A 93 20.75 -0.25 11.93
C GLY A 93 20.15 -1.58 12.38
N SER A 94 20.28 -1.89 13.65
CA SER A 94 19.75 -3.13 14.24
C SER A 94 19.39 -2.97 15.72
N GLY A 95 18.35 -3.65 16.17
CA GLY A 95 17.89 -3.61 17.56
C GLY A 95 17.54 -2.18 17.98
N MET A 96 18.12 -1.72 19.08
CA MET A 96 17.93 -0.34 19.57
C MET A 96 19.00 0.63 19.04
N ASN A 97 20.04 0.13 18.37
CA ASN A 97 21.06 0.97 17.74
C ASN A 97 20.66 1.30 16.30
N VAL A 98 19.81 2.29 16.17
CA VAL A 98 19.19 2.71 14.91
C VAL A 98 19.29 4.22 14.73
N LYS A 99 19.29 4.66 13.47
CA LYS A 99 19.21 6.08 13.11
C LYS A 99 18.22 6.28 11.97
N PRO A 100 17.57 7.45 11.89
CA PRO A 100 16.73 7.82 10.78
C PRO A 100 17.49 7.81 9.45
N LEU A 101 16.87 7.22 8.41
CA LEU A 101 17.42 7.18 7.06
C LEU A 101 16.68 8.17 6.13
N PHE A 102 15.36 8.12 6.12
CA PHE A 102 14.50 9.08 5.45
C PHE A 102 13.10 9.08 6.10
N ASN A 103 12.37 10.18 5.96
CA ASN A 103 10.93 10.22 6.25
C ASN A 103 10.14 10.12 4.94
N SER A 104 8.87 9.73 4.98
CA SER A 104 8.07 9.57 3.77
C SER A 104 6.68 10.16 3.87
N ILE A 105 6.17 10.60 2.71
CA ILE A 105 4.77 10.96 2.52
C ILE A 105 4.17 9.96 1.53
N GLN A 106 3.23 9.15 1.98
CA GLN A 106 2.48 8.26 1.09
C GLN A 106 1.49 9.11 0.28
N ALA A 107 1.77 9.30 -1.00
CA ALA A 107 0.97 10.11 -1.91
C ALA A 107 0.20 9.29 -2.94
N ALA A 108 0.45 7.99 -3.00
CA ALA A 108 -0.21 7.06 -3.89
C ALA A 108 -0.26 5.66 -3.25
N GLU A 109 -1.09 4.81 -3.83
CA GLU A 109 -1.17 3.39 -3.48
C GLU A 109 -1.55 2.56 -4.70
N LYS A 110 -1.24 1.28 -4.65
CA LYS A 110 -1.67 0.35 -5.69
C LYS A 110 -3.14 0.00 -5.53
N VAL A 111 -3.77 -0.28 -6.67
CA VAL A 111 -5.17 -0.72 -6.73
C VAL A 111 -5.21 -2.24 -6.60
N TYR A 112 -6.00 -2.73 -5.66
CA TYR A 112 -6.29 -4.15 -5.48
C TYR A 112 -7.28 -4.62 -6.54
N GLN A 113 -7.00 -5.72 -7.24
CA GLN A 113 -7.93 -6.34 -8.16
C GLN A 113 -7.72 -7.85 -8.23
N ASP A 114 -8.79 -8.59 -8.05
CA ASP A 114 -8.80 -10.02 -8.27
C ASP A 114 -9.37 -10.39 -9.64
N PHE A 115 -8.70 -11.33 -10.32
CA PHE A 115 -9.18 -11.93 -11.56
C PHE A 115 -9.40 -13.42 -11.38
N THR A 116 -10.58 -13.91 -11.78
CA THR A 116 -10.87 -15.34 -11.84
C THR A 116 -10.51 -15.89 -13.21
N PHE A 117 -9.60 -16.85 -13.23
CA PHE A 117 -9.24 -17.65 -14.38
C PHE A 117 -10.07 -18.94 -14.36
N THR A 118 -10.74 -19.26 -15.43
CA THR A 118 -11.58 -20.45 -15.55
C THR A 118 -11.24 -21.23 -16.82
N ALA A 119 -10.84 -22.47 -16.64
CA ALA A 119 -10.79 -23.49 -17.71
C ALA A 119 -12.01 -24.39 -17.62
N THR A 120 -12.60 -24.77 -18.74
CA THR A 120 -13.71 -25.73 -18.80
C THR A 120 -13.44 -26.83 -19.82
N ASN A 121 -13.93 -28.03 -19.51
CA ASN A 121 -13.72 -29.22 -20.34
C ASN A 121 -14.98 -30.11 -20.26
N PRO A 122 -15.30 -30.89 -21.28
CA PRO A 122 -16.42 -31.85 -21.20
C PRO A 122 -16.29 -32.90 -20.09
N GLY A 123 -15.08 -33.13 -19.58
CA GLY A 123 -14.80 -34.19 -18.61
C GLY A 123 -14.72 -35.58 -19.27
N GLY A 124 -14.80 -36.64 -18.46
CA GLY A 124 -14.74 -38.03 -18.90
C GLY A 124 -14.15 -38.94 -17.86
N HIS A 125 -14.04 -40.23 -18.20
CA HIS A 125 -13.43 -41.24 -17.33
C HIS A 125 -11.90 -41.18 -17.46
N SER A 126 -11.17 -41.18 -16.34
CA SER A 126 -9.71 -41.02 -16.32
C SER A 126 -8.92 -42.13 -17.03
N SER A 127 -9.52 -43.33 -17.17
CA SER A 127 -8.93 -44.43 -17.92
C SER A 127 -8.93 -44.21 -19.44
N VAL A 128 -9.66 -43.21 -19.92
CA VAL A 128 -9.68 -42.77 -21.34
C VAL A 128 -9.16 -41.36 -21.38
N PRO A 129 -7.83 -41.17 -21.33
CA PRO A 129 -7.25 -39.81 -21.26
C PRO A 129 -7.51 -39.03 -22.52
N ARG A 130 -7.78 -37.74 -22.36
CA ARG A 130 -7.95 -36.76 -23.43
C ARG A 130 -6.72 -35.84 -23.49
N PRO A 131 -6.37 -35.31 -24.66
CA PRO A 131 -5.30 -34.31 -24.76
C PRO A 131 -5.65 -32.99 -24.08
N ASP A 132 -6.95 -32.65 -24.04
CA ASP A 132 -7.51 -31.47 -23.38
C ASP A 132 -7.91 -31.82 -21.95
N ASN A 133 -7.47 -30.99 -20.99
CA ASN A 133 -7.77 -31.17 -19.56
C ASN A 133 -7.77 -29.80 -18.87
N ALA A 134 -8.89 -29.47 -18.21
CA ALA A 134 -9.07 -28.15 -17.58
C ALA A 134 -8.00 -27.81 -16.54
N ILE A 135 -7.46 -28.81 -15.83
CA ILE A 135 -6.35 -28.59 -14.86
C ILE A 135 -5.07 -28.28 -15.62
N TYR A 136 -4.76 -28.97 -16.72
CA TYR A 136 -3.52 -28.76 -17.46
C TYR A 136 -3.54 -27.40 -18.17
N GLU A 137 -4.64 -27.05 -18.81
CA GLU A 137 -4.85 -25.75 -19.46
C GLU A 137 -4.69 -24.60 -18.45
N LEU A 138 -5.32 -24.71 -17.28
CA LEU A 138 -5.18 -23.73 -16.20
C LEU A 138 -3.74 -23.66 -15.67
N ALA A 139 -3.07 -24.80 -15.49
CA ALA A 139 -1.69 -24.83 -15.01
C ALA A 139 -0.73 -24.15 -15.99
N ASP A 140 -0.90 -24.39 -17.29
CA ASP A 140 -0.11 -23.73 -18.33
C ASP A 140 -0.36 -22.21 -18.36
N ALA A 141 -1.62 -21.79 -18.22
CA ALA A 141 -1.95 -20.37 -18.11
C ALA A 141 -1.26 -19.71 -16.91
N LEU A 142 -1.31 -20.34 -15.73
CA LEU A 142 -0.65 -19.84 -14.53
C LEU A 142 0.87 -19.85 -14.65
N ALA A 143 1.46 -20.86 -15.32
CA ALA A 143 2.89 -20.91 -15.58
C ALA A 143 3.36 -19.76 -16.52
N ARG A 144 2.53 -19.35 -17.48
CA ARG A 144 2.79 -18.17 -18.32
C ARG A 144 2.72 -16.89 -17.51
N ILE A 145 1.70 -16.73 -16.65
CA ILE A 145 1.58 -15.58 -15.75
C ILE A 145 2.77 -15.51 -14.79
N ALA A 146 3.21 -16.61 -14.20
CA ALA A 146 4.35 -16.65 -13.28
C ALA A 146 5.67 -16.19 -13.91
N ARG A 147 5.83 -16.34 -15.24
CA ARG A 147 7.03 -15.91 -15.98
C ARG A 147 6.91 -14.50 -16.56
N PHE A 148 5.71 -13.92 -16.54
CA PHE A 148 5.46 -12.61 -17.09
C PHE A 148 5.73 -11.52 -16.05
N SER A 149 6.39 -10.46 -16.51
CA SER A 149 6.51 -9.22 -15.74
C SER A 149 5.92 -8.08 -16.56
N PHE A 150 5.03 -7.32 -15.94
CA PHE A 150 4.54 -6.09 -16.56
C PHE A 150 5.71 -5.14 -16.85
N PRO A 151 5.64 -4.33 -17.89
CA PRO A 151 6.64 -3.29 -18.14
C PRO A 151 6.81 -2.35 -16.94
N VAL A 152 7.99 -1.78 -16.79
CA VAL A 152 8.20 -0.68 -15.84
C VAL A 152 7.35 0.51 -16.25
N ALA A 153 6.65 1.09 -15.30
CA ALA A 153 5.86 2.30 -15.51
C ALA A 153 5.94 3.17 -14.26
N LEU A 154 6.77 4.20 -14.34
CA LEU A 154 6.93 5.16 -13.25
C LEU A 154 5.84 6.23 -13.34
N ASN A 155 5.13 6.44 -12.24
CA ASN A 155 4.28 7.61 -12.05
C ASN A 155 5.06 8.73 -11.34
N PRO A 156 4.53 9.96 -11.19
CA PRO A 156 5.23 11.05 -10.53
C PRO A 156 5.74 10.70 -9.13
N THR A 157 4.95 9.97 -8.33
CA THR A 157 5.33 9.56 -6.97
C THR A 157 6.49 8.57 -6.97
N THR A 158 6.41 7.51 -7.79
CA THR A 158 7.48 6.50 -7.82
C THR A 158 8.76 7.03 -8.47
N ARG A 159 8.65 7.96 -9.42
CA ARG A 159 9.81 8.68 -9.96
C ARG A 159 10.52 9.48 -8.87
N ALA A 160 9.76 10.31 -8.14
CA ALA A 160 10.30 11.09 -7.03
C ALA A 160 10.88 10.20 -5.92
N PHE A 161 10.24 9.06 -5.63
CA PHE A 161 10.78 8.07 -4.70
C PHE A 161 12.18 7.62 -5.11
N PHE A 162 12.35 7.13 -6.33
CA PHE A 162 13.66 6.64 -6.79
C PHE A 162 14.71 7.76 -6.88
N GLU A 163 14.31 8.95 -7.28
CA GLU A 163 15.22 10.13 -7.33
C GLU A 163 15.74 10.52 -5.94
N GLN A 164 14.85 10.58 -4.94
CA GLN A 164 15.24 11.01 -3.60
C GLN A 164 15.96 9.90 -2.83
N THR A 165 15.48 8.66 -2.90
CA THR A 165 16.09 7.52 -2.23
C THR A 165 17.50 7.21 -2.76
N ALA A 166 17.75 7.46 -4.04
CA ALA A 166 19.09 7.34 -4.64
C ALA A 166 20.14 8.26 -4.01
N LYS A 167 19.76 9.25 -3.19
CA LYS A 167 20.70 10.13 -2.49
C LYS A 167 21.26 9.49 -1.22
N VAL A 168 20.55 8.54 -0.64
CA VAL A 168 20.87 7.93 0.66
C VAL A 168 21.13 6.43 0.57
N GLU A 169 20.81 5.80 -0.54
CA GLU A 169 21.03 4.38 -0.77
C GLU A 169 22.49 4.04 -1.10
N LYS A 170 22.83 2.76 -0.97
CA LYS A 170 24.15 2.24 -1.35
C LYS A 170 24.46 2.54 -2.82
N PRO A 171 25.74 2.76 -3.17
CA PRO A 171 26.12 3.25 -4.50
C PRO A 171 25.55 2.45 -5.69
N GLU A 172 25.53 1.10 -5.59
CA GLU A 172 25.03 0.23 -6.65
C GLU A 172 23.49 0.32 -6.80
N ILE A 173 22.77 0.43 -5.69
CA ILE A 173 21.30 0.61 -5.69
C ILE A 173 20.97 2.00 -6.24
N ALA A 174 21.67 3.02 -5.74
CA ALA A 174 21.52 4.39 -6.18
C ALA A 174 21.80 4.57 -7.69
N ALA A 175 22.79 3.87 -8.23
CA ALA A 175 23.07 3.88 -9.66
C ALA A 175 21.91 3.29 -10.47
N ALA A 176 21.36 2.14 -10.05
CA ALA A 176 20.22 1.51 -10.70
C ALA A 176 18.94 2.38 -10.60
N MET A 177 18.72 3.04 -9.45
CA MET A 177 17.60 3.98 -9.28
C MET A 177 17.70 5.17 -10.24
N ARG A 178 18.86 5.77 -10.37
CA ARG A 178 19.08 6.85 -11.34
C ARG A 178 18.91 6.39 -12.78
N ALA A 179 19.40 5.19 -13.12
CA ALA A 179 19.27 4.63 -14.44
C ALA A 179 17.80 4.40 -14.83
N ILE A 180 16.99 3.80 -13.93
CA ILE A 180 15.57 3.53 -14.18
C ILE A 180 14.73 4.80 -14.29
N VAL A 181 15.09 5.85 -13.55
CA VAL A 181 14.46 7.17 -13.66
C VAL A 181 14.77 7.84 -14.99
N ALA A 182 16.04 7.75 -15.44
CA ALA A 182 16.46 8.30 -16.72
C ALA A 182 15.86 7.54 -17.91
N ASN A 183 15.80 6.20 -17.80
CA ASN A 183 15.24 5.34 -18.83
C ASN A 183 14.45 4.18 -18.20
N PRO A 184 13.10 4.25 -18.14
CA PRO A 184 12.28 3.18 -17.61
C PRO A 184 12.41 1.83 -18.36
N ASP A 185 12.92 1.84 -19.58
CA ASP A 185 13.15 0.63 -20.39
C ASP A 185 14.53 0.00 -20.14
N ASP A 186 15.33 0.53 -19.20
CA ASP A 186 16.61 -0.08 -18.83
C ASP A 186 16.38 -1.42 -18.11
N ALA A 187 16.46 -2.50 -18.90
CA ALA A 187 16.24 -3.87 -18.43
C ALA A 187 17.25 -4.28 -17.34
N THR A 188 18.48 -3.78 -17.39
CA THR A 188 19.52 -4.10 -16.40
C THR A 188 19.20 -3.46 -15.05
N ALA A 189 18.87 -2.19 -15.05
CA ALA A 189 18.46 -1.47 -13.83
C ALA A 189 17.17 -2.06 -13.26
N ALA A 190 16.18 -2.35 -14.11
CA ALA A 190 14.92 -2.97 -13.70
C ALA A 190 15.13 -4.35 -13.08
N ALA A 191 15.96 -5.20 -13.67
CA ALA A 191 16.29 -6.52 -13.14
C ALA A 191 17.05 -6.44 -11.81
N PHE A 192 17.99 -5.49 -11.69
CA PHE A 192 18.73 -5.28 -10.45
C PHE A 192 17.81 -4.83 -9.31
N LEU A 193 16.99 -3.81 -9.51
CA LEU A 193 16.06 -3.30 -8.50
C LEU A 193 14.98 -4.34 -8.15
N SER A 194 14.57 -5.17 -9.12
CA SER A 194 13.56 -6.22 -8.89
C SER A 194 14.03 -7.37 -8.00
N ARG A 195 15.30 -7.42 -7.59
CA ARG A 195 15.79 -8.36 -6.58
C ARG A 195 15.26 -8.05 -5.17
N ASP A 196 14.94 -6.78 -4.93
CA ASP A 196 14.22 -6.37 -3.71
C ASP A 196 12.72 -6.30 -4.04
N PRO A 197 11.86 -7.12 -3.38
CA PRO A 197 10.42 -7.14 -3.62
C PRO A 197 9.75 -5.77 -3.45
N ARG A 198 10.27 -4.91 -2.57
CA ARG A 198 9.74 -3.56 -2.33
C ARG A 198 9.93 -2.68 -3.56
N TYR A 199 11.14 -2.66 -4.13
CA TYR A 199 11.40 -1.91 -5.35
C TYR A 199 10.70 -2.54 -6.57
N ALA A 200 10.69 -3.88 -6.66
CA ALA A 200 9.97 -4.59 -7.73
C ALA A 200 8.49 -4.20 -7.79
N SER A 201 7.84 -4.11 -6.62
CA SER A 201 6.42 -3.75 -6.53
C SER A 201 6.15 -2.28 -6.89
N MET A 202 7.09 -1.38 -6.70
CA MET A 202 6.96 0.03 -7.05
C MET A 202 7.20 0.32 -8.54
N LEU A 203 7.94 -0.57 -9.22
CA LEU A 203 8.26 -0.40 -10.64
C LEU A 203 7.10 -0.69 -11.58
N ARG A 204 6.14 -1.56 -11.18
CA ARG A 204 5.15 -2.12 -12.12
C ARG A 204 3.91 -2.69 -11.43
N THR A 205 2.85 -2.93 -12.20
CA THR A 205 1.77 -3.82 -11.80
C THR A 205 2.32 -5.22 -11.52
N THR A 206 1.87 -5.86 -10.45
CA THR A 206 2.25 -7.21 -10.07
C THR A 206 1.03 -8.10 -9.92
N CYS A 207 1.09 -9.33 -10.43
CA CYS A 207 -0.01 -10.29 -10.34
C CYS A 207 0.52 -11.64 -9.83
N VAL A 208 -0.18 -12.24 -8.86
CA VAL A 208 0.17 -13.54 -8.27
C VAL A 208 -1.05 -14.42 -8.12
N ALA A 209 -0.92 -15.71 -8.40
CA ALA A 209 -1.98 -16.68 -8.12
C ALA A 209 -2.08 -16.92 -6.61
N THR A 210 -3.27 -16.78 -6.05
CA THR A 210 -3.52 -16.90 -4.59
C THR A 210 -4.43 -18.04 -4.23
N ARG A 211 -5.27 -18.52 -5.15
CA ARG A 211 -6.17 -19.66 -4.94
C ARG A 211 -6.24 -20.53 -6.19
N LEU A 212 -6.41 -21.83 -6.00
CA LEU A 212 -6.56 -22.81 -7.07
C LEU A 212 -7.58 -23.87 -6.65
N ALA A 213 -8.48 -24.24 -7.56
CA ALA A 213 -9.45 -25.32 -7.37
C ALA A 213 -9.70 -26.06 -8.69
N GLY A 214 -9.85 -27.39 -8.62
CA GLY A 214 -10.15 -28.22 -9.80
C GLY A 214 -10.35 -29.68 -9.45
N GLY A 215 -11.15 -30.36 -10.27
CA GLY A 215 -11.52 -31.75 -10.05
C GLY A 215 -12.64 -31.95 -9.04
N HIS A 216 -13.34 -33.10 -9.15
CA HIS A 216 -14.45 -33.49 -8.26
C HIS A 216 -14.40 -34.96 -7.85
N ALA A 217 -13.61 -35.80 -8.55
CA ALA A 217 -13.45 -37.23 -8.24
C ALA A 217 -12.07 -37.73 -8.71
N TYR A 218 -11.54 -38.74 -8.06
CA TYR A 218 -10.21 -39.31 -8.33
C TYR A 218 -10.09 -39.99 -9.71
N ASN A 219 -11.20 -40.49 -10.23
CA ASN A 219 -11.26 -41.24 -11.48
C ASN A 219 -11.99 -40.51 -12.63
N ALA A 220 -12.20 -39.19 -12.52
CA ALA A 220 -12.87 -38.36 -13.53
C ALA A 220 -11.97 -37.26 -14.01
N LEU A 221 -12.03 -36.95 -15.32
CA LEU A 221 -11.43 -35.75 -15.89
C LEU A 221 -12.18 -34.53 -15.40
N PRO A 222 -11.49 -33.47 -14.98
CA PRO A 222 -12.13 -32.27 -14.42
C PRO A 222 -12.91 -31.51 -15.49
N GLN A 223 -14.17 -31.19 -15.19
CA GLN A 223 -15.01 -30.37 -16.07
C GLN A 223 -14.71 -28.87 -15.91
N LYS A 224 -14.13 -28.50 -14.80
CA LYS A 224 -13.77 -27.11 -14.47
C LYS A 224 -12.55 -27.05 -13.59
N ALA A 225 -11.68 -26.11 -13.88
CA ALA A 225 -10.62 -25.67 -12.99
C ALA A 225 -10.64 -24.14 -12.89
N THR A 226 -10.37 -23.59 -11.71
CA THR A 226 -10.39 -22.16 -11.46
C THR A 226 -9.18 -21.72 -10.64
N ALA A 227 -8.69 -20.52 -10.90
CA ALA A 227 -7.71 -19.87 -10.05
C ALA A 227 -8.10 -18.42 -9.78
N ASN A 228 -7.75 -17.91 -8.61
CA ASN A 228 -7.71 -16.48 -8.34
C ASN A 228 -6.31 -15.96 -8.61
N VAL A 229 -6.22 -14.91 -9.41
CA VAL A 229 -4.98 -14.16 -9.63
C VAL A 229 -5.18 -12.76 -9.07
N ASN A 230 -4.53 -12.48 -7.94
CA ASN A 230 -4.55 -11.17 -7.30
C ASN A 230 -3.54 -10.26 -8.00
N CYS A 231 -3.99 -9.11 -8.44
CA CYS A 231 -3.14 -8.08 -9.01
C CYS A 231 -3.12 -6.85 -8.10
N ARG A 232 -1.93 -6.32 -7.90
CA ARG A 232 -1.70 -4.98 -7.34
C ARG A 232 -1.30 -4.08 -8.49
N MET A 233 -2.29 -3.37 -9.02
CA MET A 233 -2.15 -2.54 -10.20
C MET A 233 -1.55 -1.19 -9.85
N LEU A 234 -0.79 -0.60 -10.77
CA LEU A 234 -0.43 0.81 -10.64
C LEU A 234 -1.69 1.68 -10.71
N PRO A 235 -1.76 2.77 -9.95
CA PRO A 235 -2.94 3.67 -9.95
C PRO A 235 -3.20 4.35 -11.29
N THR A 236 -2.24 4.25 -12.22
CA THR A 236 -2.35 4.75 -13.61
C THR A 236 -2.92 3.73 -14.58
N SER A 237 -3.18 2.48 -14.14
CA SER A 237 -3.71 1.39 -14.97
C SER A 237 -5.17 1.12 -14.65
N SER A 238 -5.95 0.77 -15.66
CA SER A 238 -7.31 0.28 -15.46
C SER A 238 -7.37 -1.25 -15.33
N SER A 239 -8.39 -1.75 -14.65
CA SER A 239 -8.67 -3.20 -14.56
C SER A 239 -8.84 -3.84 -15.95
N ALA A 240 -9.45 -3.13 -16.90
CA ALA A 240 -9.64 -3.60 -18.26
C ALA A 240 -8.31 -3.76 -19.01
N GLU A 241 -7.38 -2.81 -18.89
CA GLU A 241 -6.03 -2.88 -19.48
C GLU A 241 -5.22 -4.05 -18.92
N VAL A 242 -5.28 -4.25 -17.61
CA VAL A 242 -4.59 -5.36 -16.94
C VAL A 242 -5.18 -6.70 -17.38
N ARG A 243 -6.51 -6.85 -17.39
CA ARG A 243 -7.18 -8.05 -17.89
C ARG A 243 -6.83 -8.37 -19.35
N ALA A 244 -6.83 -7.36 -20.22
CA ALA A 244 -6.44 -7.54 -21.62
C ALA A 244 -4.98 -8.03 -21.74
N THR A 245 -4.08 -7.51 -20.92
CA THR A 245 -2.69 -7.96 -20.86
C THR A 245 -2.59 -9.41 -20.38
N LEU A 246 -3.31 -9.77 -19.29
CA LEU A 246 -3.34 -11.15 -18.80
C LEU A 246 -3.89 -12.12 -19.85
N THR A 247 -4.96 -11.74 -20.56
CA THR A 247 -5.53 -12.54 -21.67
C THR A 247 -4.50 -12.77 -22.78
N ARG A 248 -3.78 -11.73 -23.17
CA ARG A 248 -2.72 -11.82 -24.19
C ARG A 248 -1.55 -12.70 -23.74
N VAL A 249 -1.14 -12.63 -22.48
CA VAL A 249 -0.05 -13.44 -21.90
C VAL A 249 -0.46 -14.91 -21.81
N VAL A 250 -1.67 -15.19 -21.38
CA VAL A 250 -2.23 -16.54 -21.34
C VAL A 250 -2.29 -17.16 -22.73
N ALA A 251 -2.65 -16.38 -23.76
CA ALA A 251 -2.71 -16.80 -25.16
C ALA A 251 -3.44 -18.14 -25.37
N ASP A 252 -4.55 -18.34 -24.65
CA ASP A 252 -5.38 -19.52 -24.72
C ASP A 252 -6.85 -19.10 -24.63
N THR A 253 -7.62 -19.34 -25.67
CA THR A 253 -9.05 -18.98 -25.77
C THR A 253 -9.95 -19.86 -24.92
N GLY A 254 -9.47 -21.01 -24.46
CA GLY A 254 -10.16 -21.91 -23.52
C GLY A 254 -10.17 -21.35 -22.09
N ILE A 255 -9.30 -20.38 -21.78
CA ILE A 255 -9.24 -19.74 -20.47
C ILE A 255 -10.07 -18.45 -20.46
N LYS A 256 -11.14 -18.45 -19.70
CA LYS A 256 -11.93 -17.24 -19.45
C LYS A 256 -11.36 -16.48 -18.27
N ILE A 257 -11.04 -15.18 -18.45
CA ILE A 257 -10.57 -14.28 -17.40
C ILE A 257 -11.65 -13.23 -17.12
N THR A 258 -12.11 -13.17 -15.87
CA THR A 258 -13.13 -12.21 -15.42
C THR A 258 -12.66 -11.53 -14.14
N ASN A 259 -13.14 -10.31 -13.89
CA ASN A 259 -12.99 -9.70 -12.59
C ASN A 259 -13.75 -10.54 -11.56
N THR A 260 -13.15 -10.82 -10.42
CA THR A 260 -13.78 -11.65 -9.36
C THR A 260 -14.86 -10.86 -8.62
N GLN A 261 -14.58 -9.60 -8.37
CA GLN A 261 -15.53 -8.65 -7.77
C GLN A 261 -16.12 -7.75 -8.86
N ALA A 262 -17.28 -7.17 -8.59
CA ALA A 262 -17.77 -6.08 -9.42
C ALA A 262 -16.66 -5.03 -9.50
N THR A 263 -16.39 -4.54 -10.70
CA THR A 263 -15.38 -3.49 -10.87
C THR A 263 -15.75 -2.35 -9.94
N GLU A 264 -14.86 -2.07 -8.98
CA GLU A 264 -14.87 -0.76 -8.37
C GLU A 264 -14.81 0.27 -9.52
N PRO A 265 -15.53 1.39 -9.42
CA PRO A 265 -15.45 2.42 -10.45
C PRO A 265 -13.97 2.69 -10.70
N ASP A 266 -13.56 2.75 -11.98
CA ASP A 266 -12.20 3.10 -12.36
C ASP A 266 -11.84 4.35 -11.55
N PHE A 267 -11.06 4.16 -10.50
CA PHE A 267 -10.59 5.28 -9.69
C PHE A 267 -9.93 6.28 -10.63
N PRO A 268 -10.21 7.58 -10.50
CA PRO A 268 -9.55 8.55 -11.33
C PRO A 268 -8.07 8.27 -11.28
N LYS A 269 -7.44 8.13 -12.44
CA LYS A 269 -6.00 7.86 -12.61
C LYS A 269 -5.19 9.01 -12.01
N SER A 270 -5.29 9.18 -10.70
CA SER A 270 -4.81 10.35 -9.97
C SER A 270 -3.61 9.97 -9.12
N THR A 271 -2.46 10.27 -9.66
CA THR A 271 -1.27 10.51 -8.85
C THR A 271 -1.09 12.02 -8.78
N LEU A 272 -1.81 12.66 -7.88
CA LEU A 272 -1.58 14.07 -7.60
C LEU A 272 -0.20 14.22 -6.95
N PRO A 273 0.57 15.24 -7.32
CA PRO A 273 1.78 15.56 -6.58
C PRO A 273 1.41 15.88 -5.12
N VAL A 274 2.34 15.66 -4.22
CA VAL A 274 2.15 16.07 -2.82
C VAL A 274 1.90 17.58 -2.78
N ASP A 275 0.93 18.01 -1.97
CA ASP A 275 0.68 19.44 -1.75
C ASP A 275 1.98 20.12 -1.32
N PRO A 276 2.39 21.23 -1.98
CA PRO A 276 3.67 21.87 -1.69
C PRO A 276 3.79 22.38 -0.25
N GLY A 277 2.70 22.86 0.33
CA GLY A 277 2.67 23.33 1.72
C GLY A 277 2.85 22.17 2.70
N LEU A 278 2.17 21.05 2.46
CA LEU A 278 2.35 19.83 3.25
C LEU A 278 3.78 19.29 3.14
N LEU A 279 4.33 19.24 1.92
CA LEU A 279 5.71 18.78 1.70
C LEU A 279 6.72 19.67 2.43
N ALA A 280 6.59 20.98 2.32
CA ALA A 280 7.47 21.93 3.02
C ALA A 280 7.36 21.80 4.54
N ALA A 281 6.14 21.76 5.07
CA ALA A 281 5.91 21.58 6.52
C ALA A 281 6.50 20.27 7.02
N THR A 282 6.26 19.15 6.32
CA THR A 282 6.81 17.83 6.65
C THR A 282 8.33 17.85 6.61
N THR A 283 8.93 18.49 5.61
CA THR A 283 10.39 18.58 5.46
C THR A 283 11.03 19.36 6.61
N ASP A 284 10.51 20.54 6.91
CA ASP A 284 11.05 21.39 7.98
C ASP A 284 10.96 20.73 9.36
N ILE A 285 9.82 20.08 9.66
CA ILE A 285 9.64 19.36 10.93
C ILE A 285 10.56 18.14 10.97
N THR A 286 10.68 17.39 9.87
CA THR A 286 11.61 16.26 9.77
C THR A 286 13.04 16.70 10.07
N HIS A 287 13.53 17.78 9.45
CA HIS A 287 14.86 18.29 9.69
C HIS A 287 15.07 18.75 11.14
N SER A 288 14.04 19.40 11.71
CA SER A 288 14.09 19.84 13.11
C SER A 288 14.18 18.69 14.12
N MET A 289 13.44 17.61 13.91
CA MET A 289 13.34 16.50 14.86
C MET A 289 14.36 15.39 14.62
N PHE A 290 14.71 15.11 13.37
CA PHE A 290 15.46 13.90 12.97
C PHE A 290 16.76 14.21 12.23
N GLY A 291 17.09 15.48 12.00
CA GLY A 291 18.28 15.90 11.27
C GLY A 291 18.06 16.00 9.76
N ASP A 292 19.13 16.26 9.04
CA ASP A 292 19.09 16.50 7.57
C ASP A 292 18.93 15.17 6.79
N ILE A 293 17.73 14.59 6.91
CA ILE A 293 17.33 13.40 6.16
C ILE A 293 16.26 13.78 5.11
N PRO A 294 16.21 13.10 3.95
CA PRO A 294 15.24 13.43 2.93
C PRO A 294 13.80 13.06 3.34
N VAL A 295 12.84 13.86 2.84
CA VAL A 295 11.42 13.50 2.82
C VAL A 295 11.06 12.98 1.43
N VAL A 296 10.56 11.75 1.38
CA VAL A 296 10.42 10.99 0.14
C VAL A 296 8.93 10.71 -0.14
N PRO A 297 8.38 11.15 -1.27
CA PRO A 297 7.07 10.69 -1.70
C PRO A 297 7.07 9.19 -1.96
N THR A 298 6.09 8.45 -1.43
CA THR A 298 6.00 7.00 -1.58
C THR A 298 4.65 6.56 -2.13
N MET A 299 4.66 5.40 -2.78
CA MET A 299 3.45 4.69 -3.17
C MET A 299 3.34 3.40 -2.35
N SER A 300 2.26 3.25 -1.59
CA SER A 300 1.99 1.99 -0.90
C SER A 300 1.75 0.86 -1.90
N THR A 301 2.21 -0.34 -1.55
CA THR A 301 1.89 -1.58 -2.27
C THR A 301 0.61 -2.23 -1.77
N GLY A 302 0.15 -1.82 -0.57
CA GLY A 302 -1.17 -2.09 -0.02
C GLY A 302 -2.21 -1.08 -0.49
N ALA A 303 -3.41 -1.16 0.07
CA ALA A 303 -4.48 -0.18 -0.04
C ALA A 303 -4.73 0.41 1.36
N THR A 304 -5.31 1.59 1.42
CA THR A 304 -5.74 2.28 2.63
C THR A 304 -7.04 3.00 2.36
N ASP A 305 -7.72 3.49 3.37
CA ASP A 305 -8.92 4.33 3.21
C ASP A 305 -8.69 5.60 2.38
N SER A 306 -7.43 5.99 2.16
CA SER A 306 -7.07 7.15 1.34
C SER A 306 -7.61 7.07 -0.10
N HIS A 307 -7.81 5.86 -0.64
CA HIS A 307 -8.31 5.68 -1.99
C HIS A 307 -9.76 6.18 -2.16
N TYR A 308 -10.60 6.02 -1.14
CA TYR A 308 -11.99 6.52 -1.17
C TYR A 308 -12.03 8.05 -1.24
N PHE A 309 -11.20 8.74 -0.47
CA PHE A 309 -11.08 10.19 -0.52
C PHE A 309 -10.55 10.68 -1.86
N ARG A 310 -9.49 10.05 -2.37
CA ARG A 310 -8.93 10.39 -3.68
C ARG A 310 -9.93 10.16 -4.82
N ALA A 311 -10.76 9.10 -4.74
CA ALA A 311 -11.80 8.79 -5.73
C ALA A 311 -12.84 9.92 -5.88
N VAL A 312 -13.12 10.66 -4.81
CA VAL A 312 -14.04 11.80 -4.82
C VAL A 312 -13.34 13.15 -4.95
N GLY A 313 -12.03 13.16 -5.25
CA GLY A 313 -11.25 14.36 -5.52
C GLY A 313 -10.67 15.06 -4.28
N ILE A 314 -10.72 14.43 -3.10
CA ILE A 314 -10.06 14.93 -1.88
C ILE A 314 -8.65 14.30 -1.83
N PRO A 315 -7.57 15.08 -1.98
CA PRO A 315 -6.22 14.55 -1.81
C PRO A 315 -6.06 13.92 -0.42
N ALA A 316 -5.46 12.74 -0.33
CA ALA A 316 -5.22 12.07 0.94
C ALA A 316 -3.78 11.57 0.99
N TYR A 317 -3.13 11.79 2.12
CA TYR A 317 -1.71 11.53 2.32
C TYR A 317 -1.48 10.76 3.61
N GLY A 318 -0.62 9.74 3.55
CA GLY A 318 -0.08 9.09 4.73
C GLY A 318 1.15 9.85 5.23
N VAL A 319 1.08 10.37 6.45
CA VAL A 319 2.18 11.09 7.10
C VAL A 319 2.09 10.86 8.59
N SER A 320 3.11 10.27 9.21
CA SER A 320 3.04 9.95 10.65
C SER A 320 4.20 10.44 11.50
N GLY A 321 5.41 10.57 10.93
CA GLY A 321 6.61 10.81 11.74
C GLY A 321 6.99 9.62 12.63
N ILE A 322 6.36 8.46 12.44
CA ILE A 322 6.64 7.21 13.14
C ILE A 322 7.72 6.46 12.35
N PHE A 323 8.85 6.15 12.99
CA PHE A 323 9.99 5.50 12.35
C PHE A 323 10.10 4.03 12.75
N SER A 324 10.37 3.14 11.78
CA SER A 324 10.60 1.72 12.00
C SER A 324 11.70 1.16 11.10
N LEU A 325 12.30 0.04 11.51
CA LEU A 325 13.10 -0.79 10.60
C LEU A 325 12.19 -1.54 9.63
N PRO A 326 12.66 -1.79 8.41
CA PRO A 326 11.89 -2.60 7.45
C PRO A 326 11.48 -3.95 8.03
N GLY A 327 10.16 -4.24 8.03
CA GLY A 327 9.59 -5.49 8.53
C GLY A 327 9.57 -5.65 10.05
N GLU A 328 9.92 -4.63 10.82
CA GLU A 328 10.01 -4.70 12.28
C GLU A 328 8.66 -4.79 12.97
N THR A 329 7.67 -4.07 12.47
CA THR A 329 6.36 -3.90 13.12
C THR A 329 5.54 -5.18 13.19
N ASN A 330 5.76 -6.10 12.25
CA ASN A 330 5.00 -7.33 12.11
C ASN A 330 3.47 -7.12 12.05
N ALA A 331 3.05 -5.99 11.42
CA ALA A 331 1.65 -5.71 11.15
C ALA A 331 0.96 -6.91 10.48
N HIS A 332 -0.30 -7.19 10.81
CA HIS A 332 -1.09 -8.38 10.47
C HIS A 332 -0.51 -9.72 11.01
N GLY A 333 0.69 -9.72 11.58
CA GLY A 333 1.32 -10.88 12.20
C GLY A 333 0.98 -11.06 13.68
N ARG A 334 1.62 -12.04 14.33
CA ARG A 334 1.63 -12.20 15.79
C ARG A 334 2.71 -11.30 16.38
N ASP A 335 2.53 -10.88 17.64
CA ASP A 335 3.46 -9.98 18.33
C ASP A 335 3.73 -8.69 17.54
N GLU A 336 2.66 -8.14 16.96
CA GLU A 336 2.71 -6.81 16.35
C GLU A 336 3.21 -5.80 17.37
N LYS A 337 4.11 -4.93 16.92
CA LYS A 337 4.81 -4.01 17.82
C LYS A 337 5.17 -2.69 17.19
N LEU A 338 5.25 -1.68 18.04
CA LEU A 338 5.70 -0.35 17.69
C LEU A 338 6.75 0.12 18.71
N ARG A 339 7.82 0.76 18.25
CA ARG A 339 8.80 1.40 19.15
C ARG A 339 8.13 2.47 20.00
N VAL A 340 8.31 2.43 21.31
CA VAL A 340 7.80 3.46 22.24
C VAL A 340 8.30 4.84 21.85
N LYS A 341 9.62 4.96 21.55
CA LYS A 341 10.19 6.22 21.08
C LYS A 341 9.51 6.72 19.80
N SER A 342 9.31 5.86 18.82
CA SER A 342 8.69 6.24 17.54
C SER A 342 7.23 6.68 17.69
N TYR A 343 6.50 6.10 18.63
CA TYR A 343 5.15 6.56 18.96
C TYR A 343 5.15 8.00 19.48
N TYR A 344 6.02 8.31 20.44
CA TYR A 344 6.11 9.67 20.98
C TYR A 344 6.72 10.67 19.99
N ASP A 345 7.66 10.25 19.17
CA ASP A 345 8.17 11.08 18.06
C ASP A 345 7.02 11.39 17.06
N GLY A 346 6.18 10.40 16.73
CA GLY A 346 5.01 10.60 15.87
C GLY A 346 3.95 11.53 16.52
N LEU A 347 3.73 11.42 17.82
CA LEU A 347 2.85 12.33 18.57
C LEU A 347 3.29 13.79 18.42
N GLU A 348 4.57 14.06 18.67
CA GLU A 348 5.16 15.39 18.55
C GLU A 348 5.18 15.87 17.10
N PHE A 349 5.57 15.00 16.16
CA PHE A 349 5.61 15.32 14.74
C PHE A 349 4.24 15.75 14.20
N LEU A 350 3.20 14.97 14.50
CA LEU A 350 1.83 15.25 14.04
C LEU A 350 1.22 16.48 14.76
N ASP A 351 1.57 16.73 16.02
CA ASP A 351 1.18 17.98 16.69
C ASP A 351 1.73 19.19 15.94
N GLN A 352 3.04 19.20 15.66
CA GLN A 352 3.69 20.29 14.92
C GLN A 352 3.13 20.42 13.50
N LEU A 353 2.91 19.30 12.80
CA LEU A 353 2.40 19.30 11.44
C LEU A 353 1.00 19.89 11.35
N VAL A 354 0.07 19.40 12.17
CA VAL A 354 -1.32 19.87 12.16
C VAL A 354 -1.39 21.35 12.52
N ARG A 355 -0.66 21.80 13.54
CA ARG A 355 -0.58 23.23 13.87
C ARG A 355 -0.12 24.06 12.69
N ARG A 356 0.95 23.63 12.03
CA ARG A 356 1.56 24.38 10.92
C ARG A 356 0.63 24.47 9.72
N ILE A 357 0.05 23.38 9.28
CA ILE A 357 -0.82 23.37 8.09
C ILE A 357 -2.20 24.00 8.34
N THR A 358 -2.63 24.09 9.60
CA THR A 358 -3.91 24.72 9.94
C THR A 358 -3.80 26.18 10.34
N THR A 359 -2.58 26.70 10.53
CA THR A 359 -2.32 28.13 10.82
C THR A 359 -1.69 28.86 9.63
N ALA A 360 -1.23 28.15 8.61
CA ALA A 360 -0.66 28.78 7.43
C ALA A 360 -1.71 29.61 6.68
N VAL A 361 -1.44 30.88 6.50
CA VAL A 361 -2.22 31.73 5.60
C VAL A 361 -1.94 31.21 4.18
N GLN A 362 -2.98 30.84 3.42
CA GLN A 362 -2.80 30.63 1.98
C GLN A 362 -2.35 31.95 1.35
N PRO A 363 -1.36 31.94 0.45
CA PRO A 363 -0.92 33.11 -0.27
C PRO A 363 -2.02 33.69 -1.16
#